data_c546e5f49e4502ece89146c111d67d10
#
_entry.id   c546e5f49e4502ece89146c111d67d10
#
_cell.length_a   1.000
_cell.length_b   1.000
_cell.length_c   1.000
_cell.angle_alpha   90.00
_cell.angle_beta   90.00
_cell.angle_gamma   90.00
#
_symmetry.space_group_name_H-M   'P 1'
#
loop_
_entity.id
_entity.type
_entity.pdbx_description
1 polymer ?
#
loop_
_entity_poly.entity_id
_entity_poly.type
_entity_poly.pdbx_seq_one_letter_code
_entity_poly.pdbx_strand_id
1 'polypeptide(L)'
;MKKLSPEIITRRLANLPTPVFSDDLPVNVRREEIKRAIEQHQVVIICGETGSGKTTQIPKICLELKRGVQGLIGHTQPRRIAARTVAARIAAELNSPIGQAVGYKVRFADKISPDGYIKLMTDGILLAETQGDPLLHSYDTLIIDEAHERSLNIDFLIGYIKQLLPKRPDLKLIVTSATIDAQRFSRHFNDAPVIEVTGRMYPVDVWYRPIGVDDDEEEDAVIQITLPLVTFIRNGRNSNGR
;
A
#
# COMPACT_ATOMS: atom_id res chain seq x y z
N MET A 1 13.75 16.79 12.79
CA MET A 1 13.55 17.75 11.67
C MET A 1 12.67 18.90 12.14
N LYS A 2 12.92 20.14 11.69
CA LYS A 2 12.02 21.28 11.95
C LYS A 2 10.69 21.05 11.21
N LYS A 3 9.57 21.42 11.85
CA LYS A 3 8.28 21.55 11.15
C LYS A 3 8.47 22.40 9.90
N LEU A 4 7.83 22.03 8.80
CA LEU A 4 7.86 22.82 7.57
C LEU A 4 7.37 24.26 7.85
N SER A 5 7.97 25.26 7.20
CA SER A 5 7.50 26.63 7.36
C SER A 5 6.10 26.81 6.76
N PRO A 6 5.30 27.77 7.25
CA PRO A 6 3.97 28.06 6.70
C PRO A 6 3.99 28.31 5.19
N GLU A 7 5.03 28.95 4.68
CA GLU A 7 5.21 29.22 3.25
C GLU A 7 5.37 27.94 2.42
N ILE A 8 6.16 26.98 2.93
CA ILE A 8 6.31 25.66 2.28
C ILE A 8 4.98 24.93 2.28
N ILE A 9 4.25 24.94 3.40
CA ILE A 9 2.93 24.29 3.51
C ILE A 9 1.95 24.91 2.51
N THR A 10 1.89 26.23 2.42
CA THR A 10 1.01 26.95 1.46
C THR A 10 1.36 26.58 0.02
N ARG A 11 2.65 26.56 -0.33
CA ARG A 11 3.11 26.14 -1.66
C ARG A 11 2.73 24.68 -1.96
N ARG A 12 2.90 23.77 -1.00
CA ARG A 12 2.55 22.34 -1.16
C ARG A 12 1.04 22.16 -1.30
N LEU A 13 0.24 22.93 -0.60
CA LEU A 13 -1.23 22.92 -0.77
C LEU A 13 -1.65 23.41 -2.16
N ALA A 14 -1.02 24.46 -2.68
CA ALA A 14 -1.32 25.00 -4.00
C ALA A 14 -0.94 24.03 -5.14
N ASN A 15 0.09 23.21 -4.94
CA ASN A 15 0.61 22.27 -5.93
C ASN A 15 0.18 20.81 -5.64
N LEU A 16 -0.79 20.60 -4.74
CA LEU A 16 -1.23 19.25 -4.39
C LEU A 16 -1.90 18.58 -5.61
N PRO A 17 -1.41 17.41 -6.04
CA PRO A 17 -2.05 16.68 -7.13
C PRO A 17 -3.50 16.32 -6.78
N THR A 18 -4.41 16.47 -7.74
CA THR A 18 -5.80 16.04 -7.58
C THR A 18 -5.93 14.57 -7.99
N PRO A 19 -6.22 13.66 -7.07
CA PRO A 19 -6.38 12.25 -7.40
C PRO A 19 -7.63 12.00 -8.23
N VAL A 20 -7.50 11.13 -9.23
CA VAL A 20 -8.64 10.59 -9.99
C VAL A 20 -8.83 9.14 -9.54
N PHE A 21 -10.08 8.75 -9.31
CA PHE A 21 -10.45 7.40 -8.86
C PHE A 21 -11.32 6.72 -9.93
N SER A 22 -11.08 5.42 -10.14
CA SER A 22 -11.95 4.58 -10.95
C SER A 22 -12.97 3.89 -10.04
N ASP A 23 -14.23 3.88 -10.42
CA ASP A 23 -15.29 3.24 -9.66
C ASP A 23 -15.20 1.69 -9.72
N ASP A 24 -14.38 1.15 -10.61
CA ASP A 24 -14.24 -0.30 -10.80
C ASP A 24 -13.47 -1.00 -9.65
N LEU A 25 -12.73 -0.24 -8.82
CA LEU A 25 -11.94 -0.84 -7.75
C LEU A 25 -12.75 -0.96 -6.45
N PRO A 26 -12.80 -2.14 -5.83
CA PRO A 26 -13.54 -2.35 -4.59
C PRO A 26 -13.21 -1.37 -3.47
N VAL A 27 -11.94 -0.96 -3.33
CA VAL A 27 -11.52 0.02 -2.33
C VAL A 27 -12.16 1.40 -2.56
N ASN A 28 -12.44 1.78 -3.80
CA ASN A 28 -13.01 3.08 -4.14
C ASN A 28 -14.52 3.13 -3.81
N VAL A 29 -15.21 2.00 -3.81
CA VAL A 29 -16.60 1.90 -3.31
C VAL A 29 -16.70 2.29 -1.83
N ARG A 30 -15.65 1.96 -1.05
CA ARG A 30 -15.58 2.29 0.38
C ARG A 30 -14.80 3.58 0.67
N ARG A 31 -14.45 4.39 -0.37
CA ARG A 31 -13.58 5.57 -0.25
C ARG A 31 -14.04 6.54 0.83
N GLU A 32 -15.31 6.92 0.83
CA GLU A 32 -15.84 7.90 1.79
C GLU A 32 -15.84 7.38 3.23
N GLU A 33 -15.99 6.08 3.42
CA GLU A 33 -15.87 5.47 4.74
C GLU A 33 -14.39 5.45 5.20
N ILE A 34 -13.47 5.09 4.30
CA ILE A 34 -12.02 5.12 4.57
C ILE A 34 -11.58 6.54 4.93
N LYS A 35 -12.02 7.56 4.19
CA LYS A 35 -11.72 8.96 4.48
C LYS A 35 -12.16 9.36 5.88
N ARG A 36 -13.42 9.09 6.21
CA ARG A 36 -13.98 9.39 7.54
C ARG A 36 -13.21 8.68 8.66
N ALA A 37 -12.85 7.42 8.47
CA ALA A 37 -12.06 6.69 9.45
C ALA A 37 -10.66 7.30 9.65
N ILE A 38 -9.96 7.67 8.56
CA ILE A 38 -8.64 8.31 8.64
C ILE A 38 -8.73 9.68 9.35
N GLU A 39 -9.79 10.45 9.11
CA GLU A 39 -9.99 11.73 9.79
C GLU A 39 -10.22 11.55 11.29
N GLN A 40 -11.09 10.63 11.67
CA GLN A 40 -11.55 10.44 13.05
C GLN A 40 -10.57 9.66 13.92
N HIS A 41 -9.77 8.76 13.35
CA HIS A 41 -8.90 7.86 14.10
C HIS A 41 -7.42 8.08 13.73
N GLN A 42 -6.54 7.87 14.71
CA GLN A 42 -5.10 7.93 14.51
C GLN A 42 -4.59 6.68 13.77
N VAL A 43 -5.22 5.53 14.00
CA VAL A 43 -4.91 4.25 13.37
C VAL A 43 -6.15 3.70 12.69
N VAL A 44 -5.99 3.20 11.46
CA VAL A 44 -7.05 2.53 10.70
C VAL A 44 -6.48 1.25 10.10
N ILE A 45 -7.22 0.15 10.25
CA ILE A 45 -6.89 -1.13 9.62
C ILE A 45 -7.77 -1.31 8.38
N ILE A 46 -7.16 -1.58 7.23
CA ILE A 46 -7.90 -1.81 5.99
C ILE A 46 -7.54 -3.21 5.49
N CYS A 47 -8.51 -4.10 5.50
CA CYS A 47 -8.32 -5.47 5.05
C CYS A 47 -9.13 -5.78 3.79
N GLY A 48 -8.71 -6.79 3.05
CA GLY A 48 -9.38 -7.22 1.84
C GLY A 48 -8.48 -8.03 0.92
N GLU A 49 -9.08 -8.64 -0.08
CA GLU A 49 -8.37 -9.50 -1.04
C GLU A 49 -7.31 -8.73 -1.86
N THR A 50 -6.32 -9.46 -2.36
CA THR A 50 -5.36 -8.94 -3.34
C THR A 50 -6.11 -8.49 -4.61
N GLY A 51 -5.70 -7.38 -5.20
CA GLY A 51 -6.38 -6.81 -6.36
C GLY A 51 -7.56 -5.88 -6.04
N SER A 52 -7.96 -5.73 -4.77
CA SER A 52 -9.02 -4.76 -4.37
C SER A 52 -8.60 -3.29 -4.51
N GLY A 53 -7.36 -3.00 -4.88
CA GLY A 53 -6.86 -1.64 -5.11
C GLY A 53 -6.25 -0.95 -3.90
N LYS A 54 -6.17 -1.57 -2.72
CA LYS A 54 -5.64 -0.97 -1.48
C LYS A 54 -4.30 -0.26 -1.69
N THR A 55 -3.33 -0.99 -2.20
CA THR A 55 -1.95 -0.53 -2.39
C THR A 55 -1.83 0.76 -3.21
N THR A 56 -2.62 0.91 -4.27
CA THR A 56 -2.53 2.08 -5.16
C THR A 56 -3.49 3.20 -4.78
N GLN A 57 -4.65 2.89 -4.21
CA GLN A 57 -5.68 3.90 -3.98
C GLN A 57 -5.59 4.54 -2.59
N ILE A 58 -5.17 3.80 -1.54
CA ILE A 58 -5.07 4.37 -0.18
C ILE A 58 -4.14 5.58 -0.13
N PRO A 59 -2.94 5.60 -0.75
CA PRO A 59 -2.11 6.81 -0.77
C PRO A 59 -2.81 8.00 -1.46
N LYS A 60 -3.61 7.75 -2.49
CA LYS A 60 -4.40 8.79 -3.18
C LYS A 60 -5.54 9.31 -2.30
N ILE A 61 -6.20 8.43 -1.55
CA ILE A 61 -7.22 8.82 -0.56
C ILE A 61 -6.59 9.73 0.52
N CYS A 62 -5.38 9.40 0.97
CA CYS A 62 -4.63 10.26 1.90
C CYS A 62 -4.33 11.64 1.30
N LEU A 63 -3.93 11.72 0.02
CA LEU A 63 -3.73 13.01 -0.67
C LEU A 63 -5.02 13.83 -0.73
N GLU A 64 -6.16 13.22 -1.02
CA GLU A 64 -7.47 13.88 -1.03
C GLU A 64 -7.79 14.52 0.34
N LEU A 65 -7.36 13.88 1.43
CA LEU A 65 -7.42 14.39 2.79
C LEU A 65 -6.31 15.41 3.12
N LYS A 66 -5.57 15.89 2.12
CA LYS A 66 -4.43 16.82 2.26
C LYS A 66 -3.29 16.26 3.14
N ARG A 67 -3.25 14.94 3.33
CA ARG A 67 -2.07 14.30 3.92
C ARG A 67 -0.92 14.39 2.92
N GLY A 68 0.29 14.28 3.40
CA GLY A 68 1.45 14.51 2.55
C GLY A 68 1.85 15.98 2.42
N VAL A 69 1.08 16.94 2.95
CA VAL A 69 1.37 18.38 2.89
C VAL A 69 2.28 18.84 4.03
N GLN A 70 2.02 18.39 5.24
CA GLN A 70 2.82 18.75 6.43
C GLN A 70 4.04 17.84 6.65
N GLY A 71 4.07 16.70 6.00
CA GLY A 71 5.12 15.71 5.97
C GLY A 71 4.98 14.89 4.70
N LEU A 72 5.55 13.70 4.66
CA LEU A 72 5.37 12.73 3.58
C LEU A 72 4.31 11.70 3.98
N ILE A 73 3.61 11.15 3.00
CA ILE A 73 2.94 9.87 3.12
C ILE A 73 4.00 8.79 2.87
N GLY A 74 4.46 8.14 3.93
CA GLY A 74 5.36 6.99 3.84
C GLY A 74 4.58 5.72 3.59
N HIS A 75 4.94 4.95 2.56
CA HIS A 75 4.24 3.73 2.19
C HIS A 75 5.24 2.59 2.06
N THR A 76 5.15 1.60 2.96
CA THR A 76 6.06 0.47 2.93
C THR A 76 5.58 -0.62 1.99
N GLN A 77 6.54 -1.35 1.44
CA GLN A 77 6.33 -2.52 0.61
C GLN A 77 7.34 -3.60 1.01
N PRO A 78 6.96 -4.89 1.04
CA PRO A 78 7.88 -5.94 1.46
C PRO A 78 9.05 -6.12 0.50
N ARG A 79 8.87 -5.80 -0.79
CA ARG A 79 9.86 -6.05 -1.84
C ARG A 79 10.26 -4.78 -2.58
N ARG A 80 11.55 -4.66 -2.91
CA ARG A 80 12.10 -3.50 -3.63
C ARG A 80 11.45 -3.27 -5.00
N ILE A 81 11.15 -4.35 -5.72
CA ILE A 81 10.49 -4.27 -7.02
C ILE A 81 9.06 -3.73 -6.83
N ALA A 82 8.31 -4.23 -5.85
CA ALA A 82 6.97 -3.73 -5.54
C ALA A 82 6.99 -2.23 -5.21
N ALA A 83 7.89 -1.77 -4.34
CA ALA A 83 8.01 -0.34 -4.02
C ALA A 83 8.22 0.53 -5.26
N ARG A 84 9.04 0.09 -6.22
CA ARG A 84 9.30 0.84 -7.46
C ARG A 84 8.11 0.81 -8.42
N THR A 85 7.51 -0.35 -8.63
CA THR A 85 6.38 -0.51 -9.59
C THR A 85 5.13 0.17 -9.09
N VAL A 86 4.82 0.06 -7.80
CA VAL A 86 3.69 0.76 -7.17
C VAL A 86 3.90 2.27 -7.21
N ALA A 87 5.13 2.76 -6.93
CA ALA A 87 5.44 4.19 -7.06
C ALA A 87 5.21 4.70 -8.48
N ALA A 88 5.69 3.97 -9.49
CA ALA A 88 5.49 4.34 -10.89
C ALA A 88 4.00 4.33 -11.28
N ARG A 89 3.23 3.36 -10.78
CA ARG A 89 1.79 3.25 -11.02
C ARG A 89 1.03 4.42 -10.41
N ILE A 90 1.27 4.75 -9.13
CA ILE A 90 0.60 5.88 -8.47
C ILE A 90 1.00 7.20 -9.14
N ALA A 91 2.28 7.38 -9.51
CA ALA A 91 2.75 8.56 -10.23
C ALA A 91 2.02 8.75 -11.57
N ALA A 92 1.87 7.66 -12.34
CA ALA A 92 1.11 7.68 -13.60
C ALA A 92 -0.37 8.04 -13.39
N GLU A 93 -1.01 7.47 -12.36
CA GLU A 93 -2.42 7.78 -12.02
C GLU A 93 -2.61 9.23 -11.52
N LEU A 94 -1.57 9.87 -10.99
CA LEU A 94 -1.55 11.29 -10.60
C LEU A 94 -1.03 12.21 -11.71
N ASN A 95 -0.81 11.70 -12.93
CA ASN A 95 -0.22 12.44 -14.05
C ASN A 95 1.07 13.19 -13.67
N SER A 96 1.89 12.58 -12.81
CA SER A 96 3.14 13.13 -12.31
C SER A 96 4.33 12.26 -12.72
N PRO A 97 5.42 12.84 -13.23
CA PRO A 97 6.65 12.09 -13.44
C PRO A 97 7.13 11.44 -12.13
N ILE A 98 7.63 10.19 -12.23
CA ILE A 98 8.18 9.49 -11.07
C ILE A 98 9.37 10.25 -10.47
N GLY A 99 9.33 10.45 -9.16
CA GLY A 99 10.31 11.24 -8.41
C GLY A 99 9.85 12.66 -8.11
N GLN A 100 8.75 13.15 -8.69
CA GLN A 100 8.15 14.44 -8.35
C GLN A 100 7.11 14.30 -7.22
N ALA A 101 5.81 14.22 -7.53
CA ALA A 101 4.79 14.07 -6.50
C ALA A 101 4.90 12.73 -5.76
N VAL A 102 5.28 11.67 -6.48
CA VAL A 102 5.47 10.31 -5.95
C VAL A 102 6.88 9.86 -6.25
N GLY A 103 7.55 9.35 -5.23
CA GLY A 103 8.88 8.80 -5.37
C GLY A 103 9.04 7.51 -4.58
N TYR A 104 10.24 6.96 -4.61
CA TYR A 104 10.58 5.76 -3.86
C TYR A 104 12.00 5.83 -3.30
N LYS A 105 12.22 5.08 -2.21
CA LYS A 105 13.54 4.83 -1.66
C LYS A 105 13.69 3.35 -1.34
N VAL A 106 14.66 2.73 -1.99
CA VAL A 106 15.03 1.33 -1.76
C VAL A 106 16.55 1.24 -1.62
N ARG A 107 17.06 0.11 -1.18
CA ARG A 107 18.51 -0.07 -1.06
C ARG A 107 19.19 0.21 -2.40
N PHE A 108 20.13 1.16 -2.40
CA PHE A 108 20.91 1.65 -3.56
C PHE A 108 20.14 2.48 -4.60
N ALA A 109 18.89 2.89 -4.32
CA ALA A 109 18.17 3.80 -5.21
C ALA A 109 17.21 4.69 -4.42
N ASP A 110 17.37 6.00 -4.62
CA ASP A 110 16.51 7.04 -4.06
C ASP A 110 16.06 7.95 -5.20
N LYS A 111 14.76 8.08 -5.38
CA LYS A 111 14.16 8.93 -6.40
C LYS A 111 12.92 9.61 -5.86
N ILE A 112 13.10 10.65 -5.10
CA ILE A 112 12.01 11.50 -4.58
C ILE A 112 12.46 12.95 -4.52
N SER A 113 11.59 13.85 -4.97
CA SER A 113 11.78 15.31 -4.82
C SER A 113 11.62 15.72 -3.37
N PRO A 114 12.33 16.78 -2.91
CA PRO A 114 12.03 17.44 -1.64
C PRO A 114 10.60 17.93 -1.51
N ASP A 115 9.96 18.25 -2.63
CA ASP A 115 8.55 18.66 -2.71
C ASP A 115 7.57 17.50 -2.92
N GLY A 116 8.05 16.24 -2.89
CA GLY A 116 7.21 15.05 -3.04
C GLY A 116 6.19 14.89 -1.90
N TYR A 117 5.13 14.17 -2.16
CA TYR A 117 4.03 13.92 -1.21
C TYR A 117 3.99 12.46 -0.76
N ILE A 118 4.24 11.52 -1.66
CA ILE A 118 4.18 10.08 -1.40
C ILE A 118 5.56 9.48 -1.61
N LYS A 119 6.06 8.79 -0.60
CA LYS A 119 7.33 8.07 -0.65
C LYS A 119 7.11 6.60 -0.39
N LEU A 120 7.31 5.80 -1.43
CA LEU A 120 7.32 4.36 -1.29
C LEU A 120 8.71 3.86 -0.87
N MET A 121 8.74 2.85 -0.02
CA MET A 121 9.99 2.29 0.47
C MET A 121 9.82 0.84 0.90
N THR A 122 10.90 0.14 1.12
CA THR A 122 10.83 -1.16 1.80
C THR A 122 10.76 -0.98 3.31
N ASP A 123 10.18 -1.96 4.01
CA ASP A 123 10.08 -1.98 5.48
C ASP A 123 11.45 -1.72 6.14
N GLY A 124 12.50 -2.35 5.61
CA GLY A 124 13.87 -2.16 6.12
C GLY A 124 14.41 -0.73 5.93
N ILE A 125 13.94 0.03 4.94
CA ILE A 125 14.30 1.44 4.76
C ILE A 125 13.61 2.29 5.82
N LEU A 126 12.30 2.10 6.07
CA LEU A 126 11.60 2.81 7.13
C LEU A 126 12.22 2.51 8.50
N LEU A 127 12.57 1.25 8.75
CA LEU A 127 13.26 0.84 9.97
C LEU A 127 14.62 1.53 10.13
N ALA A 128 15.40 1.64 9.06
CA ALA A 128 16.69 2.35 9.10
C ALA A 128 16.50 3.87 9.38
N GLU A 129 15.43 4.47 8.87
CA GLU A 129 15.11 5.88 9.10
C GLU A 129 14.77 6.19 10.55
N THR A 130 14.23 5.24 11.33
CA THR A 130 13.99 5.42 12.77
C THR A 130 15.27 5.67 13.57
N GLN A 131 16.42 5.27 13.06
CA GLN A 131 17.71 5.51 13.74
C GLN A 131 18.14 6.98 13.66
N GLY A 132 17.86 7.65 12.55
CA GLY A 132 18.19 9.07 12.35
C GLY A 132 17.06 10.04 12.73
N ASP A 133 15.81 9.57 12.66
CA ASP A 133 14.59 10.31 13.03
C ASP A 133 13.67 9.41 13.87
N PRO A 134 13.96 9.25 15.16
CA PRO A 134 13.19 8.34 16.03
C PRO A 134 11.71 8.70 16.15
N LEU A 135 11.33 9.93 15.90
CA LEU A 135 9.93 10.37 15.92
C LEU A 135 9.30 10.40 14.53
N LEU A 136 10.02 9.99 13.49
CA LEU A 136 9.56 9.96 12.10
C LEU A 136 8.89 11.28 11.68
N HIS A 137 9.51 12.42 12.06
CA HIS A 137 9.00 13.78 11.79
C HIS A 137 8.88 14.09 10.28
N SER A 138 9.59 13.34 9.45
CA SER A 138 9.49 13.44 7.99
C SER A 138 8.12 13.04 7.45
N TYR A 139 7.32 12.34 8.26
CA TYR A 139 6.04 11.77 7.84
C TYR A 139 4.87 12.39 8.62
N ASP A 140 3.77 12.63 7.93
CA ASP A 140 2.47 12.93 8.53
C ASP A 140 1.51 11.73 8.46
N THR A 141 1.80 10.79 7.58
CA THR A 141 1.02 9.55 7.42
C THR A 141 1.96 8.39 7.11
N LEU A 142 1.74 7.24 7.73
CA LEU A 142 2.43 5.98 7.43
C LEU A 142 1.40 4.95 6.97
N ILE A 143 1.72 4.25 5.89
CA ILE A 143 0.97 3.10 5.38
C ILE A 143 1.91 1.89 5.47
N ILE A 144 1.57 0.95 6.33
CA ILE A 144 2.26 -0.36 6.43
C ILE A 144 1.46 -1.34 5.59
N ASP A 145 1.93 -1.60 4.38
CA ASP A 145 1.23 -2.44 3.41
C ASP A 145 1.64 -3.91 3.55
N GLU A 146 0.70 -4.81 3.21
CA GLU A 146 0.87 -6.27 3.27
C GLU A 146 1.36 -6.76 4.66
N ALA A 147 0.83 -6.16 5.73
CA ALA A 147 1.27 -6.46 7.10
C ALA A 147 1.10 -7.93 7.50
N HIS A 148 0.25 -8.69 6.79
CA HIS A 148 0.06 -10.13 6.99
C HIS A 148 1.27 -10.98 6.54
N GLU A 149 2.22 -10.43 5.73
CA GLU A 149 3.46 -11.16 5.41
C GLU A 149 4.35 -11.39 6.65
N ARG A 150 4.12 -10.63 7.75
CA ARG A 150 4.74 -10.85 9.06
C ARG A 150 6.25 -11.00 9.00
N SER A 151 6.93 -10.22 8.15
CA SER A 151 8.39 -10.15 8.18
C SER A 151 8.88 -9.59 9.52
N LEU A 152 10.10 -9.94 9.92
CA LEU A 152 10.72 -9.41 11.13
C LEU A 152 10.71 -7.86 11.16
N ASN A 153 10.93 -7.22 10.02
CA ASN A 153 10.90 -5.77 9.90
C ASN A 153 9.50 -5.21 10.15
N ILE A 154 8.45 -5.84 9.57
CA ILE A 154 7.04 -5.43 9.78
C ILE A 154 6.69 -5.56 11.26
N ASP A 155 6.98 -6.69 11.90
CA ASP A 155 6.65 -6.91 13.31
C ASP A 155 7.36 -5.92 14.23
N PHE A 156 8.63 -5.61 13.94
CA PHE A 156 9.37 -4.58 14.67
C PHE A 156 8.75 -3.20 14.47
N LEU A 157 8.45 -2.81 13.23
CA LEU A 157 7.85 -1.52 12.91
C LEU A 157 6.48 -1.34 13.59
N ILE A 158 5.63 -2.36 13.56
CA ILE A 158 4.31 -2.35 14.23
C ILE A 158 4.47 -2.08 15.73
N GLY A 159 5.40 -2.78 16.39
CA GLY A 159 5.69 -2.56 17.82
C GLY A 159 6.29 -1.17 18.09
N TYR A 160 7.21 -0.73 17.24
CA TYR A 160 7.84 0.59 17.35
C TYR A 160 6.84 1.73 17.17
N ILE A 161 6.03 1.66 16.10
CA ILE A 161 5.02 2.69 15.81
C ILE A 161 3.98 2.77 16.93
N LYS A 162 3.57 1.65 17.52
CA LYS A 162 2.67 1.66 18.68
C LYS A 162 3.21 2.52 19.84
N GLN A 163 4.50 2.45 20.11
CA GLN A 163 5.14 3.29 21.13
C GLN A 163 5.35 4.73 20.70
N LEU A 164 5.39 4.98 19.39
CA LEU A 164 5.55 6.31 18.81
C LEU A 164 4.26 7.12 18.80
N LEU A 165 3.12 6.49 18.49
CA LEU A 165 1.82 7.16 18.31
C LEU A 165 1.41 8.10 19.45
N PRO A 166 1.57 7.75 20.75
CA PRO A 166 1.26 8.69 21.84
C PRO A 166 2.11 9.96 21.83
N LYS A 167 3.32 9.88 21.27
CA LYS A 167 4.25 11.03 21.15
C LYS A 167 4.01 11.85 19.89
N ARG A 168 3.24 11.33 18.94
CA ARG A 168 2.94 11.91 17.64
C ARG A 168 1.44 11.84 17.33
N PRO A 169 0.60 12.60 18.08
CA PRO A 169 -0.86 12.58 17.87
C PRO A 169 -1.28 13.08 16.48
N ASP A 170 -0.40 13.81 15.79
CA ASP A 170 -0.57 14.29 14.41
C ASP A 170 -0.35 13.22 13.34
N LEU A 171 0.41 12.18 13.67
CA LEU A 171 0.75 11.09 12.74
C LEU A 171 -0.42 10.14 12.56
N LYS A 172 -0.80 9.87 11.32
CA LYS A 172 -1.77 8.84 10.97
C LYS A 172 -1.06 7.55 10.58
N LEU A 173 -1.61 6.43 11.04
CA LEU A 173 -1.16 5.09 10.66
C LEU A 173 -2.29 4.33 9.95
N ILE A 174 -1.99 3.79 8.80
CA ILE A 174 -2.87 2.90 8.08
C ILE A 174 -2.14 1.56 7.94
N VAL A 175 -2.76 0.48 8.38
CA VAL A 175 -2.23 -0.87 8.21
C VAL A 175 -3.11 -1.60 7.22
N THR A 176 -2.52 -2.08 6.12
CA THR A 176 -3.26 -2.94 5.20
C THR A 176 -2.89 -4.41 5.42
N SER A 177 -3.87 -5.27 5.28
CA SER A 177 -3.70 -6.71 5.51
C SER A 177 -4.65 -7.52 4.63
N ALA A 178 -4.37 -8.80 4.42
CA ALA A 178 -5.38 -9.76 4.04
C ALA A 178 -6.38 -9.96 5.20
N THR A 179 -7.55 -10.52 4.90
CA THR A 179 -8.71 -10.57 5.82
C THR A 179 -8.45 -11.26 7.17
N ILE A 180 -7.57 -12.27 7.20
CA ILE A 180 -7.39 -13.16 8.36
C ILE A 180 -6.79 -12.47 9.58
N ASP A 181 -5.91 -11.48 9.42
CA ASP A 181 -5.15 -10.87 10.51
C ASP A 181 -5.68 -9.51 10.99
N ALA A 182 -6.74 -8.98 10.38
CA ALA A 182 -7.21 -7.63 10.63
C ALA A 182 -7.59 -7.38 12.11
N GLN A 183 -8.29 -8.32 12.74
CA GLN A 183 -8.69 -8.22 14.15
C GLN A 183 -7.50 -8.26 15.13
N ARG A 184 -6.42 -8.92 14.75
CA ARG A 184 -5.20 -8.95 15.57
C ARG A 184 -4.50 -7.59 15.54
N PHE A 185 -4.43 -6.95 14.39
CA PHE A 185 -3.89 -5.57 14.28
C PHE A 185 -4.79 -4.57 14.99
N SER A 186 -6.12 -4.68 14.87
CA SER A 186 -7.07 -3.83 15.59
C SER A 186 -6.83 -3.87 17.10
N ARG A 187 -6.82 -5.05 17.69
CA ARG A 187 -6.54 -5.24 19.13
C ARG A 187 -5.16 -4.73 19.52
N HIS A 188 -4.15 -4.93 18.67
CA HIS A 188 -2.82 -4.41 18.94
C HIS A 188 -2.81 -2.87 19.04
N PHE A 189 -3.62 -2.17 18.27
CA PHE A 189 -3.75 -0.71 18.26
C PHE A 189 -4.99 -0.21 19.02
N ASN A 190 -5.32 -0.81 20.16
CA ASN A 190 -6.39 -0.39 21.08
C ASN A 190 -7.76 -0.34 20.37
N ASP A 191 -8.11 -1.44 19.70
CA ASP A 191 -9.36 -1.63 18.98
C ASP A 191 -9.56 -0.59 17.85
N ALA A 192 -8.48 -0.29 17.13
CA ALA A 192 -8.53 0.56 15.94
C ALA A 192 -9.58 0.05 14.93
N PRO A 193 -10.35 0.95 14.28
CA PRO A 193 -11.38 0.55 13.34
C PRO A 193 -10.82 -0.29 12.20
N VAL A 194 -11.60 -1.31 11.82
CA VAL A 194 -11.32 -2.20 10.69
C VAL A 194 -12.31 -1.93 9.59
N ILE A 195 -11.81 -1.65 8.39
CA ILE A 195 -12.62 -1.51 7.17
C ILE A 195 -12.30 -2.69 6.27
N GLU A 196 -13.30 -3.49 5.98
CA GLU A 196 -13.17 -4.63 5.10
C GLU A 196 -13.57 -4.25 3.67
N VAL A 197 -12.62 -4.34 2.75
CA VAL A 197 -12.82 -4.10 1.32
C VAL A 197 -13.05 -5.44 0.65
N THR A 198 -14.30 -5.76 0.42
CA THR A 198 -14.73 -6.99 -0.26
C THR A 198 -15.13 -6.70 -1.71
N GLY A 199 -14.94 -7.66 -2.57
CA GLY A 199 -15.35 -7.61 -3.97
C GLY A 199 -14.22 -8.08 -4.89
N ARG A 200 -14.55 -9.04 -5.75
CA ARG A 200 -13.68 -9.49 -6.83
C ARG A 200 -14.02 -8.71 -8.09
N MET A 201 -13.03 -8.15 -8.74
CA MET A 201 -13.23 -7.48 -10.03
C MET A 201 -13.59 -8.46 -11.15
N TYR A 202 -13.12 -9.70 -11.05
CA TYR A 202 -13.30 -10.71 -12.08
C TYR A 202 -13.60 -12.08 -11.47
N PRO A 203 -14.48 -12.89 -12.09
CA PRO A 203 -14.68 -14.27 -11.69
C PRO A 203 -13.37 -15.04 -11.91
N VAL A 204 -13.01 -15.86 -10.94
CA VAL A 204 -11.83 -16.74 -11.00
C VAL A 204 -12.33 -18.17 -11.12
N ASP A 205 -12.05 -18.81 -12.25
CA ASP A 205 -12.28 -20.24 -12.45
C ASP A 205 -11.08 -21.01 -11.91
N VAL A 206 -11.33 -21.90 -10.95
CA VAL A 206 -10.28 -22.76 -10.40
C VAL A 206 -10.31 -24.09 -11.15
N TRP A 207 -9.25 -24.34 -11.89
CA TRP A 207 -9.07 -25.61 -12.62
C TRP A 207 -8.07 -26.46 -11.87
N TYR A 208 -8.54 -27.57 -11.31
CA TYR A 208 -7.66 -28.58 -10.73
C TYR A 208 -7.16 -29.52 -11.85
N ARG A 209 -5.86 -29.51 -12.08
CA ARG A 209 -5.18 -30.54 -12.90
C ARG A 209 -4.38 -31.43 -11.96
N PRO A 210 -4.77 -32.68 -11.76
CA PRO A 210 -3.91 -33.62 -11.07
C PRO A 210 -2.62 -33.81 -11.90
N ILE A 211 -1.48 -33.75 -11.23
CA ILE A 211 -0.21 -34.11 -11.83
C ILE A 211 -0.29 -35.61 -12.06
N GLY A 212 -0.27 -36.05 -13.33
CA GLY A 212 -0.13 -37.45 -13.66
C GLY A 212 1.22 -37.94 -13.14
N VAL A 213 1.19 -38.90 -12.23
CA VAL A 213 2.39 -39.60 -11.81
C VAL A 213 2.68 -40.62 -12.95
N ASP A 214 3.42 -40.17 -13.96
CA ASP A 214 4.11 -41.11 -14.83
C ASP A 214 5.37 -41.51 -14.08
N ASP A 215 5.48 -42.83 -13.80
CA ASP A 215 6.47 -43.43 -12.89
C ASP A 215 7.94 -43.35 -13.39
N ASP A 216 8.25 -42.63 -14.45
CA ASP A 216 9.57 -42.68 -15.10
C ASP A 216 10.38 -41.37 -15.17
N GLU A 217 9.93 -40.24 -14.55
CA GLU A 217 10.71 -38.97 -14.58
C GLU A 217 10.68 -38.19 -13.27
N GLU A 218 11.48 -38.62 -12.29
CA GLU A 218 11.67 -37.88 -11.02
C GLU A 218 12.37 -36.48 -11.17
N GLU A 219 13.03 -36.21 -12.29
CA GLU A 219 13.78 -34.96 -12.47
C GLU A 219 12.93 -33.80 -13.05
N ASP A 220 11.84 -34.05 -13.77
CA ASP A 220 11.02 -33.00 -14.38
C ASP A 220 9.89 -32.46 -13.49
N ALA A 221 9.55 -33.16 -12.41
CA ALA A 221 8.47 -32.74 -11.51
C ALA A 221 8.76 -31.39 -10.81
N VAL A 222 10.01 -31.03 -10.56
CA VAL A 222 10.41 -29.79 -9.93
C VAL A 222 10.26 -28.60 -10.86
N ILE A 223 10.38 -28.79 -12.17
CA ILE A 223 10.25 -27.73 -13.18
C ILE A 223 8.77 -27.40 -13.46
N GLN A 224 7.87 -28.38 -13.37
CA GLN A 224 6.44 -28.15 -13.59
C GLN A 224 5.74 -27.44 -12.43
N ILE A 225 6.25 -27.50 -11.21
CA ILE A 225 5.71 -26.77 -10.04
C ILE A 225 6.06 -25.28 -10.11
N THR A 226 7.06 -24.87 -10.88
CA THR A 226 7.54 -23.48 -10.96
C THR A 226 6.82 -22.65 -12.04
N LEU A 227 5.93 -23.22 -12.84
CA LEU A 227 5.15 -22.54 -13.88
C LEU A 227 3.62 -22.72 -13.74
N PRO A 228 3.02 -22.26 -12.68
CA PRO A 228 1.58 -22.07 -12.70
C PRO A 228 1.28 -20.57 -12.64
N LEU A 229 0.37 -20.14 -13.43
CA LEU A 229 -0.21 -18.81 -13.53
C LEU A 229 0.27 -17.96 -14.70
N VAL A 230 0.20 -18.55 -15.89
CA VAL A 230 -0.17 -17.76 -17.06
C VAL A 230 -1.70 -17.66 -17.05
N THR A 231 -2.22 -16.55 -16.59
CA THR A 231 -3.64 -16.23 -16.66
C THR A 231 -4.00 -16.03 -18.13
N PHE A 232 -4.66 -17.01 -18.76
CA PHE A 232 -5.27 -16.82 -20.06
C PHE A 232 -6.51 -15.97 -19.93
N ILE A 233 -6.39 -14.68 -20.26
CA ILE A 233 -7.54 -13.81 -20.49
C ILE A 233 -8.16 -14.22 -21.81
N ARG A 234 -9.22 -15.00 -21.78
CA ARG A 234 -10.03 -15.30 -22.97
C ARG A 234 -11.07 -14.20 -23.15
N ASN A 235 -10.82 -13.26 -24.05
CA ASN A 235 -11.83 -12.36 -24.54
C ASN A 235 -12.99 -13.15 -25.13
N GLY A 236 -14.11 -13.17 -24.44
CA GLY A 236 -15.36 -13.72 -24.98
C GLY A 236 -15.86 -12.87 -26.15
N ARG A 237 -15.61 -13.29 -27.37
CA ARG A 237 -16.43 -12.86 -28.50
C ARG A 237 -17.69 -13.71 -28.52
N ASN A 238 -18.82 -13.07 -28.24
CA ASN A 238 -20.13 -13.57 -28.67
C ASN A 238 -20.12 -13.71 -30.19
N SER A 239 -20.37 -14.92 -30.66
CA SER A 239 -20.87 -15.17 -32.01
C SER A 239 -22.25 -15.80 -31.89
N ASN A 240 -23.29 -14.98 -31.86
CA ASN A 240 -24.59 -15.35 -32.36
C ASN A 240 -24.50 -15.43 -33.89
N GLY A 241 -24.97 -16.52 -34.45
CA GLY A 241 -25.09 -16.61 -35.86
C GLY A 241 -25.41 -18.01 -36.39
N ARG A 242 -26.73 -18.33 -36.41
CA ARG A 242 -27.47 -19.34 -37.20
C ARG A 242 -27.45 -20.77 -36.71
#